data_5c931a979ddacc8b817ecf83e1338539
#
_entry.id   5c931a979ddacc8b817ecf83e1338539
#
_cell.length_a   1.000
_cell.length_b   1.000
_cell.length_c   1.000
_cell.angle_alpha   90.00
_cell.angle_beta   90.00
_cell.angle_gamma   90.00
#
_symmetry.space_group_name_H-M   'P 1'
#
loop_
_entity.id
_entity.type
_entity.pdbx_description
1 polymer ?
#
loop_
_entity_poly.entity_id
_entity_poly.type
_entity_poly.pdbx_seq_one_letter_code
_entity_poly.pdbx_strand_id
1 'polypeptide(L)'
;LELIGGGIPFMAKTGMYVGLDIGTTSVKVVVAEYIEGQMNIIGVGNAKSDGLNRGIVVDIDQTVQAIQRAVRQAEEKAGIQIKSVNVGLPANLLEVESCQGMIAVSSESKEITDEDVRNVASAALVRSTPPERQIVAILPQDFTVDGFEGIKDPRGMLGVRMEMFGVVYTGPKTIIHNIRKCVEKAGLGINELVITPLALTETILTDGEKDFGTIVIDMGGGQTTTSVIHDKQLKFTHVNQEGGEFITKDISIVLNTSFNNAEALKINYGDAYPERTSANEEFPVDVIGKSEPVRVDERYLSEIIEARVEQILRKSKEVLDEIDAFELPGGVVLTGGAASMPGIVDLAQEIFEANVKLYVPNHMGLRNPVFANVISIVEYSAQLNDIYHIAKYAIPGEKSKPAQSV
;
A
#
# COMPACT_ATOMS: atom_id res chain seq x y z
N LEU A 1 30.06 20.15 -13.87
CA LEU A 1 29.18 20.41 -15.02
C LEU A 1 29.09 19.13 -15.84
N GLU A 2 28.18 18.26 -15.48
CA GLU A 2 27.76 17.16 -16.36
C GLU A 2 26.25 17.26 -16.55
N LEU A 3 25.87 17.62 -17.77
CA LEU A 3 24.52 17.54 -18.29
C LEU A 3 24.19 16.08 -18.57
N ILE A 4 23.36 15.46 -17.77
CA ILE A 4 22.77 14.15 -18.09
C ILE A 4 21.25 14.30 -18.13
N GLY A 5 20.70 14.11 -19.34
CA GLY A 5 19.35 13.65 -19.61
C GLY A 5 18.22 14.61 -19.24
N GLY A 6 17.49 15.11 -20.25
CA GLY A 6 16.33 15.99 -20.12
C GLY A 6 15.17 15.40 -19.35
N GLY A 7 15.25 15.45 -18.02
CA GLY A 7 14.12 15.35 -17.12
C GLY A 7 13.65 16.76 -16.81
N ILE A 8 12.35 17.00 -16.84
CA ILE A 8 11.73 18.20 -16.31
C ILE A 8 12.31 18.41 -14.90
N PRO A 9 12.83 19.63 -14.55
CA PRO A 9 13.37 19.84 -13.23
C PRO A 9 12.28 19.52 -12.21
N PHE A 10 12.53 18.51 -11.38
CA PHE A 10 11.72 18.17 -10.23
C PHE A 10 11.67 19.42 -9.36
N MET A 11 10.60 20.20 -9.44
CA MET A 11 10.41 21.29 -8.51
C MET A 11 10.41 20.67 -7.12
N ALA A 12 11.42 20.97 -6.34
CA ALA A 12 11.58 20.47 -4.97
C ALA A 12 10.31 20.78 -4.20
N LYS A 13 9.48 19.75 -3.99
CA LYS A 13 8.18 19.91 -3.32
C LYS A 13 8.44 20.33 -1.88
N THR A 14 7.79 21.42 -1.48
CA THR A 14 7.72 21.86 -0.10
C THR A 14 6.27 21.72 0.35
N GLY A 15 6.02 21.13 1.50
CA GLY A 15 4.67 20.97 2.01
C GLY A 15 4.55 19.87 3.07
N MET A 16 3.36 19.79 3.64
CA MET A 16 3.05 18.80 4.67
C MET A 16 2.11 17.74 4.11
N TYR A 17 2.44 16.49 4.39
CA TYR A 17 1.66 15.32 3.97
C TYR A 17 1.38 14.44 5.17
N VAL A 18 0.14 13.97 5.27
CA VAL A 18 -0.30 13.05 6.31
C VAL A 18 -0.78 11.76 5.65
N GLY A 19 -0.17 10.65 6.01
CA GLY A 19 -0.60 9.32 5.62
C GLY A 19 -1.41 8.65 6.72
N LEU A 20 -2.47 7.95 6.33
CA LEU A 20 -3.30 7.12 7.20
C LEU A 20 -3.40 5.72 6.60
N ASP A 21 -2.92 4.74 7.35
CA ASP A 21 -3.04 3.31 7.04
C ASP A 21 -3.97 2.65 8.05
N ILE A 22 -5.13 2.19 7.58
CA ILE A 22 -6.14 1.54 8.40
C ILE A 22 -5.95 0.03 8.27
N GLY A 23 -5.12 -0.54 9.16
CA GLY A 23 -4.83 -1.98 9.15
C GLY A 23 -5.72 -2.78 10.09
N THR A 24 -5.71 -4.10 9.93
CA THR A 24 -6.51 -5.02 10.76
C THR A 24 -6.05 -5.02 12.22
N THR A 25 -4.75 -4.99 12.47
CA THR A 25 -4.16 -5.01 13.82
C THR A 25 -3.87 -3.65 14.37
N SER A 26 -3.52 -2.69 13.54
CA SER A 26 -3.20 -1.33 13.97
C SER A 26 -3.54 -0.29 12.90
N VAL A 27 -3.92 0.88 13.37
CA VAL A 27 -4.06 2.09 12.55
C VAL A 27 -2.81 2.93 12.74
N LYS A 28 -2.18 3.33 11.63
CA LYS A 28 -0.95 4.11 11.65
C LYS A 28 -1.15 5.45 10.95
N VAL A 29 -0.57 6.48 11.53
CA VAL A 29 -0.53 7.83 10.97
C VAL A 29 0.91 8.30 10.92
N VAL A 30 1.32 8.86 9.81
CA VAL A 30 2.63 9.51 9.65
C VAL A 30 2.39 10.92 9.15
N VAL A 31 2.98 11.87 9.84
CA VAL A 31 3.05 13.28 9.42
C VAL A 31 4.45 13.55 8.91
N ALA A 32 4.57 13.94 7.66
CA ALA A 32 5.84 14.26 7.03
C ALA A 32 5.83 15.69 6.48
N GLU A 33 6.94 16.37 6.68
CA GLU A 33 7.26 17.66 6.08
C GLU A 33 8.26 17.43 4.95
N TYR A 34 7.96 17.96 3.77
CA TYR A 34 8.90 17.99 2.66
C TYR A 34 9.53 19.37 2.59
N ILE A 35 10.87 19.39 2.64
CA ILE A 35 11.69 20.60 2.47
C ILE A 35 12.67 20.30 1.35
N GLU A 36 12.58 21.05 0.25
CA GLU A 36 13.45 20.88 -0.92
C GLU A 36 13.50 19.42 -1.44
N GLY A 37 12.36 18.73 -1.41
CA GLY A 37 12.24 17.35 -1.87
C GLY A 37 12.69 16.27 -0.87
N GLN A 38 13.18 16.66 0.31
CA GLN A 38 13.53 15.74 1.38
C GLN A 38 12.39 15.57 2.36
N MET A 39 12.06 14.30 2.65
CA MET A 39 11.02 13.95 3.60
C MET A 39 11.55 13.89 5.03
N ASN A 40 10.95 14.68 5.91
CA ASN A 40 11.20 14.67 7.35
C ASN A 40 9.95 14.22 8.08
N ILE A 41 10.01 13.09 8.78
CA ILE A 41 8.88 12.62 9.58
C ILE A 41 8.88 13.38 10.90
N ILE A 42 7.79 14.10 11.17
CA ILE A 42 7.61 14.95 12.35
C ILE A 42 6.58 14.44 13.34
N GLY A 43 5.74 13.49 12.94
CA GLY A 43 4.74 12.88 13.80
C GLY A 43 4.40 11.47 13.38
N VAL A 44 4.18 10.60 14.36
CA VAL A 44 3.78 9.20 14.17
C VAL A 44 2.73 8.84 15.19
N GLY A 45 1.66 8.21 14.73
CA GLY A 45 0.67 7.56 15.56
C GLY A 45 0.55 6.08 15.20
N ASN A 46 0.38 5.24 16.20
CA ASN A 46 0.15 3.81 16.03
C ASN A 46 -0.80 3.35 17.14
N ALA A 47 -2.03 3.04 16.77
CA ALA A 47 -3.07 2.63 17.70
C ALA A 47 -3.60 1.25 17.34
N LYS A 48 -3.96 0.46 18.37
CA LYS A 48 -4.62 -0.83 18.15
C LYS A 48 -5.92 -0.64 17.39
N SER A 49 -6.15 -1.50 16.40
CA SER A 49 -7.35 -1.53 15.58
C SER A 49 -8.25 -2.69 16.01
N ASP A 50 -9.52 -2.40 16.26
CA ASP A 50 -10.51 -3.40 16.68
C ASP A 50 -11.72 -3.47 15.72
N GLY A 51 -11.80 -2.59 14.72
CA GLY A 51 -12.94 -2.45 13.81
C GLY A 51 -12.81 -3.14 12.46
N LEU A 52 -11.69 -3.84 12.20
CA LEU A 52 -11.43 -4.54 10.94
C LEU A 52 -11.34 -6.05 11.17
N ASN A 53 -11.73 -6.79 10.14
CA ASN A 53 -11.50 -8.22 10.04
C ASN A 53 -10.96 -8.54 8.65
N ARG A 54 -9.80 -9.18 8.58
CA ARG A 54 -9.15 -9.57 7.32
C ARG A 54 -9.02 -8.41 6.32
N GLY A 55 -8.62 -7.23 6.83
CA GLY A 55 -8.43 -6.03 6.03
C GLY A 55 -9.69 -5.25 5.68
N ILE A 56 -10.87 -5.69 6.10
CA ILE A 56 -12.16 -5.07 5.77
C ILE A 56 -12.81 -4.50 7.03
N VAL A 57 -13.36 -3.28 6.92
CA VAL A 57 -14.11 -2.62 8.00
C VAL A 57 -15.38 -3.41 8.29
N VAL A 58 -15.51 -3.90 9.53
CA VAL A 58 -16.71 -4.61 10.02
C VAL A 58 -17.42 -3.84 11.15
N ASP A 59 -16.75 -2.88 11.77
CA ASP A 59 -17.30 -1.98 12.78
C ASP A 59 -16.77 -0.57 12.57
N ILE A 60 -17.66 0.31 12.10
CA ILE A 60 -17.31 1.70 11.78
C ILE A 60 -16.91 2.47 13.02
N ASP A 61 -17.65 2.35 14.13
CA ASP A 61 -17.42 3.14 15.34
C ASP A 61 -16.10 2.77 16.02
N GLN A 62 -15.77 1.48 16.10
CA GLN A 62 -14.47 1.04 16.62
C GLN A 62 -13.32 1.49 15.71
N THR A 63 -13.50 1.44 14.39
CA THR A 63 -12.50 1.92 13.44
C THR A 63 -12.28 3.44 13.59
N VAL A 64 -13.35 4.22 13.73
CA VAL A 64 -13.28 5.67 13.99
C VAL A 64 -12.48 5.97 15.25
N GLN A 65 -12.75 5.26 16.35
CA GLN A 65 -12.01 5.45 17.60
C GLN A 65 -10.52 5.12 17.44
N ALA A 66 -10.17 4.08 16.73
CA ALA A 66 -8.78 3.72 16.45
C ALA A 66 -8.07 4.80 15.61
N ILE A 67 -8.73 5.32 14.57
CA ILE A 67 -8.23 6.43 13.76
C ILE A 67 -7.97 7.65 14.64
N GLN A 68 -8.93 8.03 15.48
CA GLN A 68 -8.81 9.19 16.36
C GLN A 68 -7.67 9.04 17.37
N ARG A 69 -7.44 7.84 17.91
CA ARG A 69 -6.30 7.58 18.80
C ARG A 69 -4.96 7.74 18.08
N ALA A 70 -4.83 7.16 16.89
CA ALA A 70 -3.61 7.26 16.11
C ALA A 70 -3.32 8.70 15.66
N VAL A 71 -4.35 9.43 15.23
CA VAL A 71 -4.26 10.84 14.84
C VAL A 71 -3.79 11.70 16.01
N ARG A 72 -4.38 11.56 17.20
CA ARG A 72 -3.96 12.31 18.39
C ARG A 72 -2.50 12.08 18.75
N GLN A 73 -2.03 10.83 18.70
CA GLN A 73 -0.61 10.52 18.95
C GLN A 73 0.31 11.24 17.95
N ALA A 74 -0.05 11.28 16.68
CA ALA A 74 0.72 11.96 15.65
C ALA A 74 0.68 13.49 15.82
N GLU A 75 -0.48 14.05 16.15
CA GLU A 75 -0.65 15.49 16.42
C GLU A 75 0.19 15.95 17.62
N GLU A 76 0.20 15.19 18.71
CA GLU A 76 0.99 15.49 19.91
C GLU A 76 2.49 15.53 19.59
N LYS A 77 3.00 14.57 18.80
CA LYS A 77 4.40 14.52 18.42
C LYS A 77 4.79 15.60 17.42
N ALA A 78 3.91 15.90 16.46
CA ALA A 78 4.16 16.89 15.43
C ALA A 78 3.90 18.34 15.89
N GLY A 79 3.14 18.53 16.95
CA GLY A 79 2.76 19.86 17.42
C GLY A 79 1.78 20.58 16.49
N ILE A 80 0.99 19.84 15.70
CA ILE A 80 0.03 20.38 14.75
C ILE A 80 -1.33 19.71 14.90
N GLN A 81 -2.36 20.33 14.34
CA GLN A 81 -3.68 19.73 14.16
C GLN A 81 -3.83 19.16 12.75
N ILE A 82 -4.18 17.88 12.66
CA ILE A 82 -4.43 17.21 11.38
C ILE A 82 -5.88 17.45 10.97
N LYS A 83 -6.08 18.06 9.80
CA LYS A 83 -7.41 18.35 9.24
C LYS A 83 -7.80 17.40 8.11
N SER A 84 -6.81 16.92 7.36
CA SER A 84 -7.01 16.03 6.22
C SER A 84 -5.86 15.05 6.08
N VAL A 85 -6.14 13.92 5.43
CA VAL A 85 -5.21 12.80 5.30
C VAL A 85 -5.22 12.21 3.89
N ASN A 86 -4.12 11.57 3.53
CA ASN A 86 -4.05 10.64 2.41
C ASN A 86 -4.27 9.24 2.97
N VAL A 87 -5.28 8.54 2.49
CA VAL A 87 -5.75 7.27 3.06
C VAL A 87 -5.40 6.11 2.15
N GLY A 88 -4.83 5.05 2.71
CA GLY A 88 -4.61 3.80 2.01
C GLY A 88 -5.90 3.05 1.72
N LEU A 89 -6.07 2.62 0.48
CA LEU A 89 -7.13 1.73 0.04
C LEU A 89 -6.54 0.34 -0.20
N PRO A 90 -7.05 -0.72 0.47
CA PRO A 90 -6.55 -2.07 0.28
C PRO A 90 -6.88 -2.62 -1.12
N ALA A 91 -6.12 -3.63 -1.54
CA ALA A 91 -6.27 -4.25 -2.86
C ALA A 91 -7.44 -5.23 -2.99
N ASN A 92 -8.28 -5.37 -1.97
CA ASN A 92 -9.39 -6.31 -1.97
C ASN A 92 -10.33 -6.08 -3.15
N LEU A 93 -10.39 -7.06 -4.05
CA LEU A 93 -11.20 -7.03 -5.26
C LEU A 93 -10.91 -5.82 -6.18
N LEU A 94 -9.70 -5.28 -6.12
CA LEU A 94 -9.23 -4.26 -7.04
C LEU A 94 -9.05 -4.86 -8.44
N GLU A 95 -9.52 -4.14 -9.46
CA GLU A 95 -9.27 -4.47 -10.86
C GLU A 95 -8.46 -3.37 -11.52
N VAL A 96 -7.53 -3.79 -12.37
CA VAL A 96 -6.60 -2.92 -13.10
C VAL A 96 -6.79 -3.15 -14.59
N GLU A 97 -7.09 -2.11 -15.34
CA GLU A 97 -7.30 -2.20 -16.78
C GLU A 97 -6.63 -1.04 -17.51
N SER A 98 -6.13 -1.33 -18.70
CA SER A 98 -5.66 -0.30 -19.64
C SER A 98 -6.84 0.53 -20.15
N CYS A 99 -6.63 1.81 -20.34
CA CYS A 99 -7.62 2.72 -20.92
C CYS A 99 -7.00 3.62 -21.98
N GLN A 100 -7.83 4.06 -22.91
CA GLN A 100 -7.46 4.98 -23.98
C GLN A 100 -8.60 5.96 -24.23
N GLY A 101 -8.26 7.23 -24.41
CA GLY A 101 -9.17 8.27 -24.79
C GLY A 101 -8.62 9.09 -25.94
N MET A 102 -9.50 9.72 -26.72
CA MET A 102 -9.14 10.60 -27.83
C MET A 102 -10.10 11.78 -27.85
N ILE A 103 -9.55 12.96 -28.07
CA ILE A 103 -10.34 14.21 -28.26
C ILE A 103 -9.75 15.07 -29.38
N ALA A 104 -10.59 15.99 -29.88
CA ALA A 104 -10.14 17.17 -30.61
C ALA A 104 -9.80 18.28 -29.60
N VAL A 105 -8.68 18.99 -29.82
CA VAL A 105 -8.30 20.13 -28.98
C VAL A 105 -9.31 21.26 -29.15
N SER A 106 -9.86 21.72 -28.03
CA SER A 106 -11.02 22.61 -28.01
C SER A 106 -10.70 24.09 -28.21
N SER A 107 -9.48 24.53 -27.85
CA SER A 107 -9.10 25.94 -27.95
C SER A 107 -8.99 26.44 -29.39
N GLU A 108 -9.32 27.71 -29.63
CA GLU A 108 -9.15 28.34 -30.95
C GLU A 108 -7.69 28.39 -31.37
N SER A 109 -6.78 28.62 -30.43
CA SER A 109 -5.34 28.63 -30.66
C SER A 109 -4.74 27.25 -30.92
N LYS A 110 -5.49 26.16 -30.69
CA LYS A 110 -5.02 24.77 -30.71
C LYS A 110 -3.90 24.48 -29.72
N GLU A 111 -3.72 25.33 -28.73
CA GLU A 111 -2.85 25.06 -27.57
C GLU A 111 -3.59 24.17 -26.58
N ILE A 112 -2.95 23.09 -26.15
CA ILE A 112 -3.51 22.10 -25.23
C ILE A 112 -3.51 22.67 -23.81
N THR A 113 -4.68 22.60 -23.16
CA THR A 113 -4.93 23.14 -21.82
C THR A 113 -5.23 22.02 -20.80
N ASP A 114 -5.35 22.40 -19.52
CA ASP A 114 -5.82 21.50 -18.45
C ASP A 114 -7.21 20.93 -18.75
N GLU A 115 -8.10 21.70 -19.40
CA GLU A 115 -9.43 21.24 -19.81
C GLU A 115 -9.33 20.12 -20.84
N ASP A 116 -8.43 20.22 -21.81
CA ASP A 116 -8.20 19.17 -22.81
C ASP A 116 -7.69 17.88 -22.14
N VAL A 117 -6.77 17.97 -21.18
CA VAL A 117 -6.29 16.82 -20.41
C VAL A 117 -7.43 16.16 -19.63
N ARG A 118 -8.30 16.95 -18.99
CA ARG A 118 -9.49 16.44 -18.30
C ARG A 118 -10.45 15.76 -19.26
N ASN A 119 -10.70 16.36 -20.42
CA ASN A 119 -11.60 15.84 -21.43
C ASN A 119 -11.10 14.53 -22.05
N VAL A 120 -9.81 14.40 -22.32
CA VAL A 120 -9.24 13.13 -22.84
C VAL A 120 -9.26 12.04 -21.77
N ALA A 121 -9.05 12.37 -20.50
CA ALA A 121 -9.22 11.45 -19.40
C ALA A 121 -10.67 10.99 -19.26
N SER A 122 -11.63 11.91 -19.38
CA SER A 122 -13.08 11.58 -19.39
C SER A 122 -13.43 10.65 -20.54
N ALA A 123 -12.88 10.87 -21.72
CA ALA A 123 -13.07 9.98 -22.87
C ALA A 123 -12.51 8.57 -22.63
N ALA A 124 -11.36 8.48 -21.95
CA ALA A 124 -10.75 7.19 -21.57
C ALA A 124 -11.59 6.42 -20.52
N LEU A 125 -12.41 7.11 -19.74
CA LEU A 125 -13.29 6.53 -18.72
C LEU A 125 -14.67 6.11 -19.23
N VAL A 126 -14.98 6.32 -20.52
CA VAL A 126 -16.24 5.86 -21.13
C VAL A 126 -16.23 4.34 -21.21
N ARG A 127 -16.83 3.71 -20.22
CA ARG A 127 -16.87 2.25 -20.05
C ARG A 127 -18.08 1.82 -19.25
N SER A 128 -18.49 0.59 -19.42
CA SER A 128 -19.48 -0.04 -18.56
C SER A 128 -18.81 -0.52 -17.29
N THR A 129 -19.19 0.06 -16.16
CA THR A 129 -18.72 -0.39 -14.84
C THR A 129 -19.89 -1.07 -14.13
N PRO A 130 -19.70 -2.29 -13.55
CA PRO A 130 -20.74 -2.93 -12.78
C PRO A 130 -21.26 -2.03 -11.65
N PRO A 131 -22.57 -2.11 -11.30
CA PRO A 131 -23.18 -1.19 -10.32
C PRO A 131 -22.55 -1.24 -8.92
N GLU A 132 -21.99 -2.38 -8.54
CA GLU A 132 -21.31 -2.63 -7.25
C GLU A 132 -19.88 -2.09 -7.22
N ARG A 133 -19.35 -1.63 -8.35
CA ARG A 133 -17.98 -1.13 -8.48
C ARG A 133 -17.95 0.35 -8.81
N GLN A 134 -16.84 1.00 -8.51
CA GLN A 134 -16.56 2.37 -8.90
C GLN A 134 -15.11 2.55 -9.33
N ILE A 135 -14.88 3.58 -10.13
CA ILE A 135 -13.52 4.01 -10.50
C ILE A 135 -12.87 4.65 -9.28
N VAL A 136 -11.66 4.19 -8.95
CA VAL A 136 -10.85 4.71 -7.83
C VAL A 136 -9.82 5.69 -8.33
N ALA A 137 -9.11 5.34 -9.41
CA ALA A 137 -8.03 6.15 -9.94
C ALA A 137 -7.92 5.98 -11.45
N ILE A 138 -7.40 7.00 -12.10
CA ILE A 138 -6.91 6.98 -13.49
C ILE A 138 -5.49 7.50 -13.50
N LEU A 139 -4.57 6.73 -14.08
CA LEU A 139 -3.16 7.07 -14.19
C LEU A 139 -2.80 7.25 -15.67
N PRO A 140 -2.70 8.52 -16.14
CA PRO A 140 -2.15 8.78 -17.46
C PRO A 140 -0.69 8.28 -17.56
N GLN A 141 -0.36 7.60 -18.64
CA GLN A 141 0.98 7.08 -18.88
C GLN A 141 1.68 7.83 -20.00
N ASP A 142 1.00 7.96 -21.13
CA ASP A 142 1.48 8.63 -22.33
C ASP A 142 0.37 9.38 -23.03
N PHE A 143 0.76 10.46 -23.71
CA PHE A 143 -0.08 11.20 -24.62
C PHE A 143 0.51 11.15 -26.02
N THR A 144 -0.39 11.16 -27.01
CA THR A 144 -0.05 11.31 -28.44
C THR A 144 -0.74 12.56 -28.95
N VAL A 145 0.02 13.47 -29.57
CA VAL A 145 -0.50 14.70 -30.16
C VAL A 145 -0.19 14.69 -31.65
N ASP A 146 -1.23 14.71 -32.49
CA ASP A 146 -1.11 14.65 -33.96
C ASP A 146 -0.18 13.56 -34.48
N GLY A 147 -0.18 12.39 -33.82
CA GLY A 147 0.65 11.24 -34.15
C GLY A 147 2.04 11.20 -33.53
N PHE A 148 2.44 12.21 -32.77
CA PHE A 148 3.68 12.19 -31.99
C PHE A 148 3.43 11.54 -30.63
N GLU A 149 4.06 10.40 -30.42
CA GLU A 149 3.90 9.54 -29.23
C GLU A 149 4.88 9.89 -28.11
N GLY A 150 4.65 9.32 -26.92
CA GLY A 150 5.58 9.37 -25.78
C GLY A 150 5.60 10.69 -25.02
N ILE A 151 4.60 11.53 -25.20
CA ILE A 151 4.49 12.83 -24.51
C ILE A 151 3.99 12.59 -23.08
N LYS A 152 4.71 13.12 -22.09
CA LYS A 152 4.34 12.98 -20.67
C LYS A 152 3.44 14.11 -20.19
N ASP A 153 3.66 15.35 -20.62
CA ASP A 153 2.81 16.50 -20.37
C ASP A 153 2.54 17.24 -21.69
N PRO A 154 1.32 17.14 -22.24
CA PRO A 154 0.99 17.74 -23.53
C PRO A 154 0.61 19.22 -23.42
N ARG A 155 0.45 19.76 -22.20
CA ARG A 155 -0.01 21.14 -21.99
C ARG A 155 0.95 22.15 -22.58
N GLY A 156 0.40 23.17 -23.22
CA GLY A 156 1.18 24.20 -23.92
C GLY A 156 1.67 23.80 -25.32
N MET A 157 1.50 22.54 -25.72
CA MET A 157 1.79 22.09 -27.08
C MET A 157 0.64 22.49 -28.02
N LEU A 158 0.97 22.72 -29.29
CA LEU A 158 -0.04 22.93 -30.33
C LEU A 158 -0.42 21.58 -30.94
N GLY A 159 -1.71 21.36 -31.14
CA GLY A 159 -2.21 20.14 -31.79
C GLY A 159 -3.70 20.19 -32.06
N VAL A 160 -4.14 19.39 -32.99
CA VAL A 160 -5.56 19.25 -33.39
C VAL A 160 -6.20 18.07 -32.68
N ARG A 161 -5.47 16.97 -32.54
CA ARG A 161 -5.94 15.71 -31.95
C ARG A 161 -5.00 15.27 -30.83
N MET A 162 -5.59 14.88 -29.71
CA MET A 162 -4.83 14.34 -28.58
C MET A 162 -5.42 13.00 -28.16
N GLU A 163 -4.55 12.04 -27.90
CA GLU A 163 -4.86 10.74 -27.33
C GLU A 163 -4.16 10.58 -25.98
N MET A 164 -4.80 9.88 -25.07
CA MET A 164 -4.23 9.52 -23.78
C MET A 164 -4.27 8.00 -23.63
N PHE A 165 -3.15 7.43 -23.23
CA PHE A 165 -3.04 6.04 -22.80
C PHE A 165 -2.78 6.02 -21.29
N GLY A 166 -3.46 5.13 -20.58
CA GLY A 166 -3.32 5.06 -19.16
C GLY A 166 -3.85 3.76 -18.58
N VAL A 167 -3.94 3.75 -17.25
CA VAL A 167 -4.47 2.64 -16.45
C VAL A 167 -5.58 3.16 -15.58
N VAL A 168 -6.69 2.44 -15.52
CA VAL A 168 -7.82 2.71 -14.64
C VAL A 168 -7.93 1.61 -13.58
N TYR A 169 -8.16 2.04 -12.34
CA TYR A 169 -8.38 1.17 -11.19
C TYR A 169 -9.82 1.26 -10.76
N THR A 170 -10.48 0.12 -10.59
CA THR A 170 -11.82 0.01 -10.03
C THR A 170 -11.84 -0.84 -8.78
N GLY A 171 -12.76 -0.55 -7.88
CA GLY A 171 -12.90 -1.29 -6.63
C GLY A 171 -14.35 -1.38 -6.17
N PRO A 172 -14.65 -2.22 -5.17
CA PRO A 172 -15.98 -2.36 -4.61
C PRO A 172 -16.45 -1.07 -3.93
N LYS A 173 -17.64 -0.60 -4.28
CA LYS A 173 -18.25 0.61 -3.67
C LYS A 173 -18.35 0.50 -2.15
N THR A 174 -18.69 -0.66 -1.64
CA THR A 174 -18.87 -0.88 -0.20
C THR A 174 -17.58 -0.69 0.59
N ILE A 175 -16.46 -1.23 0.11
CA ILE A 175 -15.15 -1.08 0.77
C ILE A 175 -14.74 0.39 0.77
N ILE A 176 -14.85 1.05 -0.38
CA ILE A 176 -14.46 2.45 -0.54
C ILE A 176 -15.35 3.36 0.33
N HIS A 177 -16.67 3.13 0.31
CA HIS A 177 -17.62 3.88 1.12
C HIS A 177 -17.32 3.75 2.62
N ASN A 178 -17.09 2.54 3.10
CA ASN A 178 -16.85 2.29 4.53
C ASN A 178 -15.56 2.96 5.02
N ILE A 179 -14.50 2.94 4.22
CA ILE A 179 -13.25 3.64 4.53
C ILE A 179 -13.48 5.16 4.56
N ARG A 180 -14.11 5.72 3.54
CA ARG A 180 -14.45 7.17 3.53
C ARG A 180 -15.28 7.55 4.75
N LYS A 181 -16.29 6.76 5.07
CA LYS A 181 -17.18 7.00 6.21
C LYS A 181 -16.44 7.02 7.55
N CYS A 182 -15.51 6.07 7.76
CA CYS A 182 -14.70 6.04 8.96
C CYS A 182 -13.82 7.28 9.10
N VAL A 183 -13.16 7.69 8.03
CA VAL A 183 -12.27 8.87 8.04
C VAL A 183 -13.06 10.16 8.28
N GLU A 184 -14.18 10.34 7.59
CA GLU A 184 -15.06 11.51 7.74
C GLU A 184 -15.68 11.58 9.15
N LYS A 185 -16.16 10.46 9.70
CA LYS A 185 -16.68 10.39 11.08
C LYS A 185 -15.58 10.65 12.13
N ALA A 186 -14.33 10.37 11.81
CA ALA A 186 -13.20 10.74 12.66
C ALA A 186 -12.89 12.24 12.65
N GLY A 187 -13.59 13.03 11.85
CA GLY A 187 -13.42 14.48 11.74
C GLY A 187 -12.34 14.90 10.73
N LEU A 188 -11.98 14.04 9.80
CA LEU A 188 -10.91 14.26 8.84
C LEU A 188 -11.43 14.41 7.40
N GLY A 189 -10.83 15.33 6.66
CA GLY A 189 -10.96 15.38 5.21
C GLY A 189 -10.03 14.35 4.55
N ILE A 190 -10.38 13.94 3.34
CA ILE A 190 -9.56 13.04 2.52
C ILE A 190 -8.96 13.83 1.37
N ASN A 191 -7.62 13.88 1.30
CA ASN A 191 -6.91 14.50 0.16
C ASN A 191 -6.84 13.54 -1.02
N GLU A 192 -6.37 12.33 -0.76
CA GLU A 192 -6.25 11.25 -1.74
C GLU A 192 -6.69 9.91 -1.13
N LEU A 193 -7.34 9.08 -1.94
CA LEU A 193 -7.43 7.64 -1.72
C LEU A 193 -6.28 6.99 -2.47
N VAL A 194 -5.34 6.45 -1.73
CA VAL A 194 -4.12 5.87 -2.29
C VAL A 194 -4.26 4.36 -2.34
N ILE A 195 -4.15 3.78 -3.52
CA ILE A 195 -4.13 2.32 -3.67
C ILE A 195 -2.83 1.81 -3.06
N THR A 196 -2.94 1.13 -1.93
CA THR A 196 -1.77 0.75 -1.11
C THR A 196 -0.74 -0.08 -1.88
N PRO A 197 -1.10 -1.15 -2.61
CA PRO A 197 -0.10 -1.91 -3.36
C PRO A 197 0.57 -1.09 -4.49
N LEU A 198 -0.13 -0.15 -5.08
CA LEU A 198 0.45 0.76 -6.07
C LEU A 198 1.49 1.68 -5.42
N ALA A 199 1.13 2.32 -4.31
CA ALA A 199 2.06 3.17 -3.55
C ALA A 199 3.30 2.40 -3.11
N LEU A 200 3.11 1.20 -2.59
CA LEU A 200 4.18 0.36 -2.09
C LEU A 200 5.17 -0.03 -3.21
N THR A 201 4.68 -0.52 -4.35
CA THR A 201 5.53 -0.90 -5.48
C THR A 201 6.24 0.29 -6.12
N GLU A 202 5.63 1.48 -6.11
CA GLU A 202 6.24 2.69 -6.65
C GLU A 202 7.34 3.27 -5.76
N THR A 203 7.26 3.10 -4.44
CA THR A 203 8.14 3.80 -3.50
C THR A 203 9.26 2.95 -2.90
N ILE A 204 9.08 1.63 -2.75
CA ILE A 204 10.07 0.77 -2.11
C ILE A 204 11.06 0.12 -3.08
N LEU A 205 10.78 0.16 -4.37
CA LEU A 205 11.58 -0.47 -5.42
C LEU A 205 12.44 0.56 -6.16
N THR A 206 13.60 0.12 -6.63
CA THR A 206 14.43 0.89 -7.55
C THR A 206 13.81 0.96 -8.93
N ASP A 207 14.22 1.92 -9.76
CA ASP A 207 13.73 2.04 -11.14
C ASP A 207 14.00 0.77 -11.95
N GLY A 208 15.16 0.14 -11.76
CA GLY A 208 15.50 -1.12 -12.42
C GLY A 208 14.58 -2.27 -11.98
N GLU A 209 14.29 -2.38 -10.70
CA GLU A 209 13.35 -3.39 -10.19
C GLU A 209 11.93 -3.20 -10.75
N LYS A 210 11.48 -1.96 -10.88
CA LYS A 210 10.17 -1.64 -11.48
C LYS A 210 10.12 -1.91 -12.99
N ASP A 211 11.21 -1.65 -13.68
CA ASP A 211 11.31 -1.80 -15.14
C ASP A 211 11.41 -3.27 -15.54
N PHE A 212 12.36 -4.00 -14.97
CA PHE A 212 12.59 -5.41 -15.28
C PHE A 212 11.60 -6.38 -14.64
N GLY A 213 10.93 -5.97 -13.61
CA GLY A 213 9.87 -6.73 -12.94
C GLY A 213 10.28 -7.33 -11.61
N THR A 214 9.40 -7.15 -10.62
CA THR A 214 9.59 -7.61 -9.23
C THR A 214 8.25 -8.01 -8.61
N ILE A 215 8.29 -9.01 -7.73
CA ILE A 215 7.17 -9.41 -6.91
C ILE A 215 7.30 -8.72 -5.54
N VAL A 216 6.22 -8.09 -5.07
CA VAL A 216 6.14 -7.52 -3.71
C VAL A 216 5.05 -8.24 -2.94
N ILE A 217 5.39 -8.76 -1.77
CA ILE A 217 4.45 -9.41 -0.87
C ILE A 217 4.40 -8.63 0.44
N ASP A 218 3.25 -8.04 0.70
CA ASP A 218 2.92 -7.33 1.94
C ASP A 218 2.18 -8.27 2.89
N MET A 219 2.86 -8.71 3.94
CA MET A 219 2.30 -9.60 4.96
C MET A 219 1.77 -8.76 6.13
N GLY A 220 0.49 -8.43 6.08
CA GLY A 220 -0.19 -7.71 7.15
C GLY A 220 -0.72 -8.63 8.26
N GLY A 221 -1.43 -8.04 9.24
CA GLY A 221 -2.07 -8.79 10.32
C GLY A 221 -3.24 -9.64 9.86
N GLY A 222 -4.13 -9.08 9.06
CA GLY A 222 -5.38 -9.73 8.64
C GLY A 222 -5.37 -10.29 7.23
N GLN A 223 -4.39 -9.90 6.41
CA GLN A 223 -4.28 -10.32 5.02
C GLN A 223 -2.86 -10.19 4.49
N THR A 224 -2.60 -10.89 3.40
CA THR A 224 -1.35 -10.83 2.65
C THR A 224 -1.64 -10.43 1.22
N THR A 225 -1.02 -9.34 0.78
CA THR A 225 -1.19 -8.78 -0.57
C THR A 225 0.02 -9.09 -1.43
N THR A 226 -0.20 -9.77 -2.54
CA THR A 226 0.83 -10.10 -3.53
C THR A 226 0.66 -9.20 -4.73
N SER A 227 1.71 -8.52 -5.14
CA SER A 227 1.72 -7.57 -6.25
C SER A 227 2.87 -7.85 -7.19
N VAL A 228 2.66 -7.61 -8.49
CA VAL A 228 3.69 -7.72 -9.51
C VAL A 228 3.77 -6.41 -10.27
N ILE A 229 4.97 -5.83 -10.31
CA ILE A 229 5.29 -4.66 -11.13
C ILE A 229 6.25 -5.06 -12.24
N HIS A 230 5.99 -4.57 -13.45
CA HIS A 230 6.83 -4.78 -14.62
C HIS A 230 6.59 -3.63 -15.60
N ASP A 231 7.60 -3.22 -16.35
CA ASP A 231 7.54 -2.02 -17.21
C ASP A 231 7.05 -0.78 -16.45
N LYS A 232 7.46 -0.63 -15.20
CA LYS A 232 7.08 0.45 -14.27
C LYS A 232 5.57 0.55 -14.03
N GLN A 233 4.83 -0.54 -14.20
CA GLN A 233 3.38 -0.60 -14.03
C GLN A 233 2.99 -1.75 -13.11
N LEU A 234 2.05 -1.48 -12.22
CA LEU A 234 1.39 -2.54 -11.45
C LEU A 234 0.55 -3.41 -12.41
N LYS A 235 1.00 -4.64 -12.65
CA LYS A 235 0.36 -5.58 -13.59
C LYS A 235 -0.64 -6.52 -12.92
N PHE A 236 -0.40 -6.83 -11.66
CA PHE A 236 -1.17 -7.82 -10.92
C PHE A 236 -1.19 -7.51 -9.44
N THR A 237 -2.33 -7.76 -8.80
CA THR A 237 -2.46 -7.74 -7.35
C THR A 237 -3.49 -8.78 -6.91
N HIS A 238 -3.18 -9.47 -5.83
CA HIS A 238 -4.04 -10.49 -5.25
C HIS A 238 -3.99 -10.42 -3.72
N VAL A 239 -5.12 -10.60 -3.08
CA VAL A 239 -5.23 -10.59 -1.62
C VAL A 239 -5.62 -11.98 -1.13
N ASN A 240 -4.77 -12.55 -0.27
CA ASN A 240 -5.11 -13.68 0.58
C ASN A 240 -5.53 -13.15 1.95
N GLN A 241 -6.73 -13.51 2.40
CA GLN A 241 -7.29 -13.06 3.67
C GLN A 241 -6.72 -13.81 4.88
N GLU A 242 -5.43 -14.07 4.89
CA GLU A 242 -4.65 -14.63 5.99
C GLU A 242 -3.41 -13.78 6.23
N GLY A 243 -3.06 -13.56 7.47
CA GLY A 243 -1.90 -12.76 7.88
C GLY A 243 -1.41 -13.14 9.28
N GLY A 244 -0.69 -12.22 9.91
CA GLY A 244 -0.03 -12.46 11.21
C GLY A 244 -0.96 -12.84 12.35
N GLU A 245 -2.21 -12.40 12.34
CA GLU A 245 -3.20 -12.80 13.35
C GLU A 245 -3.54 -14.29 13.29
N PHE A 246 -3.46 -14.90 12.11
CA PHE A 246 -3.67 -16.34 11.96
C PHE A 246 -2.54 -17.16 12.55
N ILE A 247 -1.31 -16.64 12.49
CA ILE A 247 -0.16 -17.23 13.19
C ILE A 247 -0.40 -17.21 14.70
N THR A 248 -0.80 -16.08 15.23
CA THR A 248 -1.13 -15.90 16.66
C THR A 248 -2.26 -16.83 17.09
N LYS A 249 -3.30 -16.92 16.27
CA LYS A 249 -4.45 -17.81 16.53
C LYS A 249 -4.03 -19.29 16.58
N ASP A 250 -3.17 -19.72 15.66
CA ASP A 250 -2.68 -21.11 15.65
C ASP A 250 -1.85 -21.42 16.92
N ILE A 251 -0.99 -20.47 17.33
CA ILE A 251 -0.24 -20.60 18.58
C ILE A 251 -1.19 -20.70 19.77
N SER A 252 -2.20 -19.86 19.82
CA SER A 252 -3.22 -19.87 20.88
C SER A 252 -3.95 -21.21 20.99
N ILE A 253 -4.33 -21.77 19.86
CA ILE A 253 -5.05 -23.06 19.80
C ILE A 253 -4.13 -24.22 20.18
N VAL A 254 -2.95 -24.33 19.57
CA VAL A 254 -2.04 -25.46 19.77
C VAL A 254 -1.48 -25.49 21.17
N LEU A 255 -1.13 -24.33 21.74
CA LEU A 255 -0.59 -24.23 23.09
C LEU A 255 -1.68 -24.06 24.17
N ASN A 256 -2.95 -23.98 23.79
CA ASN A 256 -4.07 -23.72 24.66
C ASN A 256 -3.83 -22.52 25.60
N THR A 257 -3.40 -21.42 25.02
CA THR A 257 -3.14 -20.15 25.72
C THR A 257 -4.01 -19.03 25.18
N SER A 258 -4.12 -17.91 25.89
CA SER A 258 -4.89 -16.77 25.41
C SER A 258 -4.29 -16.17 24.12
N PHE A 259 -5.10 -15.48 23.33
CA PHE A 259 -4.61 -14.79 22.13
C PHE A 259 -3.51 -13.76 22.47
N ASN A 260 -3.67 -13.02 23.54
CA ASN A 260 -2.67 -12.04 23.99
C ASN A 260 -1.35 -12.70 24.39
N ASN A 261 -1.41 -13.82 25.09
CA ASN A 261 -0.20 -14.60 25.44
C ASN A 261 0.46 -15.17 24.18
N ALA A 262 -0.33 -15.70 23.26
CA ALA A 262 0.17 -16.20 21.97
C ALA A 262 0.87 -15.11 21.15
N GLU A 263 0.31 -13.91 21.11
CA GLU A 263 0.93 -12.76 20.45
C GLU A 263 2.27 -12.38 21.10
N ALA A 264 2.33 -12.37 22.44
CA ALA A 264 3.56 -12.10 23.17
C ALA A 264 4.63 -13.19 22.90
N LEU A 265 4.23 -14.45 22.85
CA LEU A 265 5.13 -15.57 22.49
C LEU A 265 5.68 -15.42 21.08
N LYS A 266 4.82 -15.10 20.11
CA LYS A 266 5.20 -14.87 18.73
C LYS A 266 6.24 -13.76 18.61
N ILE A 267 6.02 -12.64 19.28
CA ILE A 267 6.92 -11.47 19.24
C ILE A 267 8.24 -11.75 19.94
N ASN A 268 8.22 -12.39 21.10
CA ASN A 268 9.40 -12.54 21.96
C ASN A 268 10.28 -13.76 21.57
N TYR A 269 9.66 -14.84 21.09
CA TYR A 269 10.36 -16.13 20.86
C TYR A 269 10.13 -16.71 19.47
N GLY A 270 9.30 -16.04 18.62
CA GLY A 270 8.94 -16.56 17.30
C GLY A 270 10.08 -16.57 16.30
N ASP A 271 10.18 -17.65 15.53
CA ASP A 271 11.01 -17.78 14.33
C ASP A 271 10.22 -18.65 13.33
N ALA A 272 10.19 -18.26 12.07
CA ALA A 272 9.46 -18.99 11.03
C ALA A 272 10.24 -20.17 10.44
N TYR A 273 11.52 -20.33 10.80
CA TYR A 273 12.42 -21.33 10.23
C TYR A 273 13.01 -22.21 11.31
N PRO A 274 12.42 -23.42 11.57
CA PRO A 274 12.78 -24.27 12.70
C PRO A 274 14.27 -24.66 12.76
N GLU A 275 14.95 -24.75 11.62
CA GLU A 275 16.40 -25.06 11.57
C GLU A 275 17.26 -24.02 12.27
N ARG A 276 16.76 -22.80 12.47
CA ARG A 276 17.45 -21.73 13.21
C ARG A 276 17.24 -21.80 14.71
N THR A 277 16.35 -22.68 15.18
CA THR A 277 15.86 -22.75 16.55
C THR A 277 16.44 -23.94 17.31
N SER A 278 16.30 -23.89 18.64
CA SER A 278 16.81 -24.93 19.55
C SER A 278 15.68 -25.55 20.35
N ALA A 279 15.68 -26.88 20.44
CA ALA A 279 14.80 -27.62 21.33
C ALA A 279 15.28 -27.55 22.82
N ASN A 280 16.47 -27.01 23.09
CA ASN A 280 17.00 -26.84 24.43
C ASN A 280 16.65 -25.46 25.04
N GLU A 281 16.22 -24.51 24.22
CA GLU A 281 15.74 -23.18 24.65
C GLU A 281 14.26 -23.26 24.96
N GLU A 282 13.91 -23.16 26.23
CA GLU A 282 12.54 -23.26 26.72
C GLU A 282 12.08 -21.97 27.39
N PHE A 283 10.79 -21.70 27.28
CA PHE A 283 10.13 -20.56 27.94
C PHE A 283 8.81 -20.99 28.58
N PRO A 284 8.34 -20.24 29.62
CA PRO A 284 7.09 -20.56 30.27
C PRO A 284 5.88 -20.07 29.43
N VAL A 285 4.83 -20.87 29.40
CA VAL A 285 3.56 -20.57 28.72
C VAL A 285 2.42 -20.78 29.70
N ASP A 286 1.59 -19.73 29.88
CA ASP A 286 0.38 -19.81 30.65
C ASP A 286 -0.70 -20.56 29.87
N VAL A 287 -1.00 -21.76 30.31
CA VAL A 287 -2.00 -22.65 29.68
C VAL A 287 -3.33 -22.53 30.40
N ILE A 288 -4.41 -22.36 29.62
CA ILE A 288 -5.77 -22.26 30.17
C ILE A 288 -6.10 -23.51 30.99
N GLY A 289 -6.56 -23.31 32.21
CA GLY A 289 -6.95 -24.39 33.14
C GLY A 289 -5.80 -25.02 33.91
N LYS A 290 -4.58 -24.54 33.78
CA LYS A 290 -3.43 -24.93 34.60
C LYS A 290 -3.04 -23.82 35.55
N SER A 291 -2.65 -24.20 36.79
CA SER A 291 -2.23 -23.25 37.83
C SER A 291 -0.77 -22.82 37.65
N GLU A 292 0.05 -23.62 36.97
CA GLU A 292 1.46 -23.34 36.76
C GLU A 292 1.77 -23.29 35.28
N PRO A 293 2.69 -22.42 34.83
CA PRO A 293 3.13 -22.37 33.44
C PRO A 293 3.73 -23.67 32.96
N VAL A 294 3.48 -24.00 31.70
CA VAL A 294 4.09 -25.17 31.03
C VAL A 294 5.33 -24.71 30.26
N ARG A 295 6.40 -25.48 30.32
CA ARG A 295 7.60 -25.21 29.51
C ARG A 295 7.39 -25.67 28.09
N VAL A 296 7.65 -24.78 27.14
CA VAL A 296 7.59 -25.03 25.71
C VAL A 296 8.93 -24.65 25.11
N ASP A 297 9.46 -25.49 24.23
CA ASP A 297 10.72 -25.19 23.55
C ASP A 297 10.53 -24.31 22.30
N GLU A 298 11.60 -23.61 21.96
CA GLU A 298 11.62 -22.65 20.85
C GLU A 298 11.32 -23.32 19.49
N ARG A 299 11.83 -24.55 19.27
CA ARG A 299 11.61 -25.29 18.02
C ARG A 299 10.16 -25.64 17.84
N TYR A 300 9.48 -26.11 18.89
CA TYR A 300 8.08 -26.45 18.82
C TYR A 300 7.20 -25.24 18.47
N LEU A 301 7.49 -24.08 19.09
CA LEU A 301 6.83 -22.83 18.71
C LEU A 301 7.10 -22.48 17.23
N SER A 302 8.35 -22.63 16.78
CA SER A 302 8.73 -22.37 15.40
C SER A 302 8.01 -23.26 14.39
N GLU A 303 7.81 -24.54 14.70
CA GLU A 303 7.06 -25.48 13.85
C GLU A 303 5.60 -25.06 13.70
N ILE A 304 4.97 -24.53 14.76
CA ILE A 304 3.60 -23.98 14.71
C ILE A 304 3.56 -22.76 13.77
N ILE A 305 4.50 -21.86 13.91
CA ILE A 305 4.62 -20.63 13.11
C ILE A 305 4.89 -20.98 11.64
N GLU A 306 5.87 -21.85 11.38
CA GLU A 306 6.24 -22.30 10.03
C GLU A 306 5.01 -22.85 9.27
N ALA A 307 4.22 -23.71 9.90
CA ALA A 307 3.08 -24.32 9.26
C ALA A 307 2.08 -23.28 8.70
N ARG A 308 1.82 -22.21 9.42
CA ARG A 308 0.93 -21.13 8.96
C ARG A 308 1.61 -20.24 7.92
N VAL A 309 2.85 -19.83 8.16
CA VAL A 309 3.59 -18.99 7.22
C VAL A 309 3.77 -19.71 5.89
N GLU A 310 4.12 -20.99 5.91
CA GLU A 310 4.20 -21.81 4.71
C GLU A 310 2.89 -21.83 3.93
N GLN A 311 1.76 -22.03 4.61
CA GLN A 311 0.44 -22.00 3.97
C GLN A 311 0.17 -20.67 3.30
N ILE A 312 0.45 -19.54 3.97
CA ILE A 312 0.27 -18.19 3.42
C ILE A 312 1.14 -17.99 2.17
N LEU A 313 2.43 -18.33 2.26
CA LEU A 313 3.38 -18.16 1.16
C LEU A 313 3.09 -19.07 -0.03
N ARG A 314 2.64 -20.30 0.21
CA ARG A 314 2.23 -21.23 -0.87
C ARG A 314 1.00 -20.74 -1.62
N LYS A 315 0.02 -20.13 -0.95
CA LYS A 315 -1.11 -19.50 -1.62
C LYS A 315 -0.68 -18.32 -2.50
N SER A 316 0.29 -17.54 -2.06
CA SER A 316 0.90 -16.50 -2.90
C SER A 316 1.65 -17.12 -4.09
N LYS A 317 2.38 -18.22 -3.86
CA LYS A 317 3.11 -18.93 -4.93
C LYS A 317 2.17 -19.46 -6.02
N GLU A 318 1.05 -20.04 -5.64
CA GLU A 318 0.06 -20.58 -6.60
C GLU A 318 -0.40 -19.50 -7.59
N VAL A 319 -0.82 -18.33 -7.11
CA VAL A 319 -1.28 -17.25 -7.99
C VAL A 319 -0.13 -16.63 -8.82
N LEU A 320 1.09 -16.63 -8.29
CA LEU A 320 2.28 -16.13 -9.00
C LEU A 320 2.74 -17.11 -10.10
N ASP A 321 2.64 -18.41 -9.85
CA ASP A 321 2.94 -19.44 -10.85
C ASP A 321 1.97 -19.39 -12.04
N GLU A 322 0.69 -19.09 -11.78
CA GLU A 322 -0.33 -18.96 -12.85
C GLU A 322 -0.01 -17.85 -13.86
N ILE A 323 0.78 -16.84 -13.47
CA ILE A 323 1.16 -15.71 -14.31
C ILE A 323 2.66 -15.67 -14.64
N ASP A 324 3.38 -16.76 -14.37
CA ASP A 324 4.82 -16.88 -14.63
C ASP A 324 5.68 -15.77 -13.98
N ALA A 325 5.24 -15.25 -12.82
CA ALA A 325 5.86 -14.09 -12.18
C ALA A 325 7.30 -14.36 -11.70
N PHE A 326 7.66 -15.62 -11.41
CA PHE A 326 9.02 -15.97 -10.96
C PHE A 326 10.06 -15.95 -12.11
N GLU A 327 9.65 -15.77 -13.35
CA GLU A 327 10.56 -15.50 -14.47
C GLU A 327 11.10 -14.05 -14.44
N LEU A 328 10.51 -13.16 -13.66
CA LEU A 328 10.93 -11.77 -13.55
C LEU A 328 12.25 -11.66 -12.75
N PRO A 329 13.22 -10.84 -13.25
CA PRO A 329 14.57 -10.77 -12.68
C PRO A 329 14.64 -10.19 -11.27
N GLY A 330 13.67 -9.36 -10.85
CA GLY A 330 13.70 -8.64 -9.58
C GLY A 330 13.48 -9.52 -8.33
N GLY A 331 13.07 -10.79 -8.51
CA GLY A 331 12.80 -11.69 -7.39
C GLY A 331 11.61 -11.25 -6.55
N VAL A 332 11.68 -11.53 -5.25
CA VAL A 332 10.61 -11.26 -4.28
C VAL A 332 11.08 -10.29 -3.22
N VAL A 333 10.28 -9.28 -2.95
CA VAL A 333 10.44 -8.34 -1.83
C VAL A 333 9.31 -8.58 -0.83
N LEU A 334 9.68 -8.97 0.39
CA LEU A 334 8.73 -9.08 1.51
C LEU A 334 8.70 -7.79 2.31
N THR A 335 7.53 -7.41 2.78
CA THR A 335 7.34 -6.33 3.74
C THR A 335 6.05 -6.53 4.53
N GLY A 336 5.68 -5.57 5.38
CA GLY A 336 4.53 -5.67 6.26
C GLY A 336 4.87 -6.20 7.64
N GLY A 337 3.97 -5.99 8.60
CA GLY A 337 4.21 -6.31 10.01
C GLY A 337 4.54 -7.79 10.28
N ALA A 338 3.85 -8.71 9.62
CA ALA A 338 4.11 -10.14 9.77
C ALA A 338 5.43 -10.59 9.13
N ALA A 339 5.97 -9.84 8.18
CA ALA A 339 7.26 -10.10 7.56
C ALA A 339 8.46 -9.75 8.47
N SER A 340 8.23 -9.08 9.60
CA SER A 340 9.28 -8.86 10.62
C SER A 340 9.62 -10.11 11.42
N MET A 341 8.90 -11.20 11.24
CA MET A 341 9.16 -12.48 11.87
C MET A 341 10.58 -13.01 11.52
N PRO A 342 11.45 -13.30 12.51
CA PRO A 342 12.72 -13.94 12.23
C PRO A 342 12.56 -15.22 11.41
N GLY A 343 13.49 -15.50 10.50
CA GLY A 343 13.47 -16.71 9.67
C GLY A 343 12.54 -16.68 8.48
N ILE A 344 11.72 -15.62 8.32
CA ILE A 344 10.71 -15.55 7.24
C ILE A 344 11.35 -15.49 5.85
N VAL A 345 12.49 -14.83 5.71
CA VAL A 345 13.21 -14.74 4.43
C VAL A 345 13.75 -16.08 4.04
N ASP A 346 14.36 -16.83 4.98
CA ASP A 346 14.89 -18.19 4.73
C ASP A 346 13.77 -19.14 4.26
N LEU A 347 12.64 -19.13 4.95
CA LEU A 347 11.49 -19.94 4.58
C LEU A 347 10.92 -19.54 3.22
N ALA A 348 10.81 -18.24 2.94
CA ALA A 348 10.29 -17.75 1.67
C ALA A 348 11.21 -18.10 0.50
N GLN A 349 12.52 -18.01 0.66
CA GLN A 349 13.51 -18.43 -0.36
C GLN A 349 13.35 -19.91 -0.71
N GLU A 350 13.14 -20.76 0.30
CA GLU A 350 12.94 -22.20 0.11
C GLU A 350 11.63 -22.49 -0.64
N ILE A 351 10.51 -21.81 -0.25
CA ILE A 351 9.20 -22.03 -0.86
C ILE A 351 9.15 -21.50 -2.29
N PHE A 352 9.66 -20.30 -2.53
CA PHE A 352 9.61 -19.64 -3.84
C PHE A 352 10.72 -20.10 -4.80
N GLU A 353 11.77 -20.72 -4.29
CA GLU A 353 12.98 -21.09 -5.07
C GLU A 353 13.52 -19.87 -5.85
N ALA A 354 13.47 -18.70 -5.22
CA ALA A 354 13.83 -17.40 -5.78
C ALA A 354 14.57 -16.55 -4.75
N ASN A 355 15.25 -15.50 -5.23
CA ASN A 355 15.83 -14.50 -4.36
C ASN A 355 14.72 -13.73 -3.62
N VAL A 356 14.82 -13.67 -2.31
CA VAL A 356 13.90 -12.95 -1.43
C VAL A 356 14.67 -11.97 -0.57
N LYS A 357 14.23 -10.74 -0.52
CA LYS A 357 14.75 -9.74 0.42
C LYS A 357 13.62 -9.14 1.24
N LEU A 358 13.94 -8.72 2.45
CA LEU A 358 13.03 -7.98 3.33
C LEU A 358 13.23 -6.48 3.12
N TYR A 359 12.14 -5.77 2.82
CA TYR A 359 12.15 -4.32 2.84
C TYR A 359 11.83 -3.80 4.24
N VAL A 360 12.71 -2.97 4.76
CA VAL A 360 12.56 -2.26 6.03
C VAL A 360 12.71 -0.77 5.76
N PRO A 361 11.76 0.07 6.15
CA PRO A 361 11.89 1.52 6.02
C PRO A 361 13.15 2.05 6.70
N ASN A 362 13.82 3.03 6.10
CA ASN A 362 15.07 3.59 6.61
C ASN A 362 14.88 4.95 7.32
N HIS A 363 13.72 5.20 7.88
CA HIS A 363 13.45 6.42 8.65
C HIS A 363 13.71 6.20 10.13
N MET A 364 14.29 7.20 10.79
CA MET A 364 14.57 7.13 12.25
C MET A 364 13.27 6.91 13.03
N GLY A 365 13.29 5.90 13.91
CA GLY A 365 12.11 5.53 14.71
C GLY A 365 11.05 4.70 14.00
N LEU A 366 11.19 4.45 12.70
CA LEU A 366 10.25 3.69 11.88
C LEU A 366 10.90 2.53 11.12
N ARG A 367 12.02 2.02 11.61
CA ARG A 367 12.76 0.91 11.01
C ARG A 367 12.09 -0.44 11.32
N ASN A 368 10.86 -0.56 10.87
CA ASN A 368 10.07 -1.80 10.99
C ASN A 368 9.18 -1.92 9.76
N PRO A 369 9.08 -3.10 9.14
CA PRO A 369 8.22 -3.34 7.98
C PRO A 369 6.74 -2.98 8.20
N VAL A 370 6.29 -2.94 9.45
CA VAL A 370 4.91 -2.54 9.79
C VAL A 370 4.56 -1.12 9.35
N PHE A 371 5.55 -0.24 9.17
CA PHE A 371 5.36 1.14 8.71
C PHE A 371 5.52 1.31 7.20
N ALA A 372 5.83 0.26 6.46
CA ALA A 372 6.09 0.37 5.02
C ALA A 372 4.91 0.99 4.26
N ASN A 373 3.68 0.55 4.52
CA ASN A 373 2.49 1.06 3.85
C ASN A 373 2.23 2.54 4.13
N VAL A 374 2.24 2.95 5.40
CA VAL A 374 1.92 4.35 5.75
C VAL A 374 2.97 5.33 5.23
N ILE A 375 4.24 4.94 5.24
CA ILE A 375 5.33 5.74 4.64
C ILE A 375 5.15 5.80 3.12
N SER A 376 4.84 4.69 2.46
CA SER A 376 4.59 4.63 1.02
C SER A 376 3.40 5.49 0.60
N ILE A 377 2.33 5.54 1.39
CA ILE A 377 1.19 6.42 1.16
C ILE A 377 1.64 7.88 1.13
N VAL A 378 2.47 8.31 2.07
CA VAL A 378 3.02 9.68 2.11
C VAL A 378 3.91 9.96 0.92
N GLU A 379 4.88 9.10 0.66
CA GLU A 379 5.83 9.27 -0.45
C GLU A 379 5.13 9.30 -1.80
N TYR A 380 4.22 8.38 -2.04
CA TYR A 380 3.44 8.31 -3.27
C TYR A 380 2.59 9.57 -3.46
N SER A 381 1.88 10.01 -2.42
CA SER A 381 1.05 11.22 -2.49
C SER A 381 1.87 12.46 -2.79
N ALA A 382 3.08 12.56 -2.25
CA ALA A 382 3.99 13.67 -2.52
C ALA A 382 4.56 13.65 -3.95
N GLN A 383 4.64 12.49 -4.58
CA GLN A 383 5.17 12.32 -5.95
C GLN A 383 4.13 12.56 -7.05
N LEU A 384 2.84 12.60 -6.72
CA LEU A 384 1.78 12.83 -7.70
C LEU A 384 1.96 14.19 -8.39
N ASN A 385 1.92 14.17 -9.72
CA ASN A 385 2.13 15.36 -10.54
C ASN A 385 0.81 16.06 -10.92
N ASP A 386 0.91 17.22 -11.57
CA ASP A 386 -0.25 18.01 -11.98
C ASP A 386 -1.15 17.25 -12.98
N ILE A 387 -0.56 16.50 -13.89
CA ILE A 387 -1.31 15.70 -14.88
C ILE A 387 -2.21 14.69 -14.18
N TYR A 388 -1.69 13.99 -13.16
CA TYR A 388 -2.51 13.09 -12.33
C TYR A 388 -3.67 13.85 -11.68
N HIS A 389 -3.40 14.98 -11.05
CA HIS A 389 -4.43 15.77 -10.37
C HIS A 389 -5.50 16.29 -11.32
N ILE A 390 -5.13 16.69 -12.53
CA ILE A 390 -6.08 17.13 -13.55
C ILE A 390 -6.95 15.94 -14.04
N ALA A 391 -6.32 14.83 -14.38
CA ALA A 391 -7.01 13.63 -14.85
C ALA A 391 -7.98 13.05 -13.79
N LYS A 392 -7.63 13.13 -12.52
CA LYS A 392 -8.47 12.67 -11.40
C LYS A 392 -9.85 13.29 -11.41
N TYR A 393 -9.96 14.57 -11.78
CA TYR A 393 -11.26 15.27 -11.83
C TYR A 393 -12.17 14.80 -12.97
N ALA A 394 -11.70 13.96 -13.87
CA ALA A 394 -12.52 13.24 -14.83
C ALA A 394 -13.32 12.08 -14.20
N ILE A 395 -12.94 11.62 -13.00
CA ILE A 395 -13.64 10.55 -12.29
C ILE A 395 -14.98 11.09 -11.78
N PRO A 396 -16.11 10.40 -12.06
CA PRO A 396 -17.42 10.82 -11.59
C PRO A 396 -17.48 11.00 -10.07
N GLY A 397 -17.93 12.15 -9.60
CA GLY A 397 -18.06 12.48 -8.17
C GLY A 397 -16.82 13.12 -7.53
N GLU A 398 -15.69 13.16 -8.21
CA GLU A 398 -14.54 13.95 -7.75
C GLU A 398 -14.78 15.44 -8.02
N LYS A 399 -14.63 16.25 -6.98
CA LYS A 399 -14.80 17.71 -7.07
C LYS A 399 -13.44 18.38 -7.17
N SER A 400 -13.30 19.32 -8.09
CA SER A 400 -12.14 20.20 -8.12
C SER A 400 -12.02 20.94 -6.78
N LYS A 401 -10.86 20.88 -6.13
CA LYS A 401 -10.57 21.78 -5.02
C LYS A 401 -10.59 23.21 -5.56
N PRO A 402 -11.24 24.18 -4.87
CA PRO A 402 -11.00 25.57 -5.20
C PRO A 402 -9.51 25.83 -5.10
N ALA A 403 -8.95 26.56 -6.09
CA ALA A 403 -7.56 26.97 -6.06
C ALA A 403 -7.28 27.56 -4.67
N GLN A 404 -6.33 26.97 -3.96
CA GLN A 404 -5.86 27.57 -2.71
C GLN A 404 -5.25 28.91 -3.12
N SER A 405 -5.96 29.99 -2.81
CA SER A 405 -5.34 31.31 -2.77
C SER A 405 -4.22 31.24 -1.74
N VAL A 406 -3.03 31.54 -2.21
CA VAL A 406 -1.77 31.70 -1.45
C VAL A 406 -1.96 32.57 -0.21
#